data_f421b3a60381d349e6e7bec8f21a04c7
#
_entry.id   f421b3a60381d349e6e7bec8f21a04c7
#
_cell.length_a   1.000
_cell.length_b   1.000
_cell.length_c   1.000
_cell.angle_alpha   90.00
_cell.angle_beta   90.00
_cell.angle_gamma   90.00
#
_symmetry.space_group_name_H-M   'P 1'
#
loop_
_entity.id
_entity.type
_entity.pdbx_description
1 polymer ?
#
loop_
_entity_poly.entity_id
_entity_poly.type
_entity_poly.pdbx_seq_one_letter_code
_entity_poly.pdbx_strand_id
1 'polypeptide(L)' 'MISYDPLWRTMKERGISTYALINDYGINPRTINHLKHNKSVTAYTLEKLCMILNCNVEDVIAILPDTEE' A
#
# COMPACT_ATOMS: atom_id res chain seq x y z
N MET A 1 12.76 -0.65 -8.29
CA MET A 1 12.34 0.40 -7.35
C MET A 1 10.90 0.16 -6.95
N ILE A 2 10.62 0.21 -5.66
CA ILE A 2 9.27 -0.04 -5.15
C ILE A 2 8.43 1.23 -5.25
N SER A 3 7.18 1.07 -5.70
CA SER A 3 6.23 2.18 -5.72
C SER A 3 4.88 1.70 -5.20
N TYR A 4 4.26 2.51 -4.35
CA TYR A 4 2.91 2.22 -3.84
C TYR A 4 1.86 3.13 -4.49
N ASP A 5 2.19 3.73 -5.64
CA ASP A 5 1.21 4.53 -6.36
C ASP A 5 -0.08 3.77 -6.63
N PRO A 6 -0.04 2.47 -7.01
CA PRO A 6 -1.28 1.73 -7.19
C PRO A 6 -2.14 1.70 -5.91
N LEU A 7 -1.49 1.59 -4.74
CA LEU A 7 -2.21 1.56 -3.47
C LEU A 7 -3.06 2.82 -3.28
N TRP A 8 -2.45 4.00 -3.50
CA TRP A 8 -3.17 5.25 -3.28
C TRP A 8 -4.35 5.37 -4.24
N ARG A 9 -4.18 4.94 -5.48
CA ARG A 9 -5.24 4.94 -6.45
C ARG A 9 -6.37 4.01 -6.06
N THR A 10 -6.03 2.78 -5.64
CA THR A 10 -7.02 1.80 -5.23
C THR A 10 -7.78 2.27 -4.00
N MET A 11 -7.08 2.86 -3.02
CA MET A 11 -7.74 3.39 -1.83
C MET A 11 -8.75 4.47 -2.21
N LYS A 12 -8.39 5.33 -3.14
CA LYS A 12 -9.29 6.38 -3.58
C LYS A 12 -10.53 5.79 -4.24
N GLU A 13 -10.33 4.76 -5.08
CA GLU A 13 -11.44 4.10 -5.75
C GLU A 13 -12.36 3.39 -4.77
N ARG A 14 -11.82 2.85 -3.69
CA ARG A 14 -12.60 2.14 -2.67
C ARG A 14 -13.16 3.08 -1.60
N GLY A 15 -12.75 4.34 -1.61
CA GLY A 15 -13.21 5.29 -0.60
C GLY A 15 -12.63 5.02 0.79
N ILE A 16 -11.44 4.44 0.86
CA ILE A 16 -10.80 4.13 2.13
C ILE A 16 -9.59 5.05 2.31
N SER A 17 -9.57 5.78 3.43
CA SER A 17 -8.49 6.72 3.74
C SER A 17 -7.42 6.05 4.58
N THR A 18 -6.25 6.70 4.70
CA THR A 18 -5.21 6.22 5.62
C THR A 18 -5.72 6.25 7.06
N TYR A 19 -6.56 7.23 7.39
CA TYR A 19 -7.17 7.29 8.73
C TYR A 19 -7.98 6.02 8.99
N ALA A 20 -8.76 5.57 8.01
CA ALA A 20 -9.54 4.35 8.15
C ALA A 20 -8.64 3.13 8.28
N LEU A 21 -7.54 3.08 7.53
CA LEU A 21 -6.59 1.96 7.64
C LEU A 21 -6.07 1.83 9.07
N ILE A 22 -5.75 2.96 9.69
CA ILE A 22 -5.19 2.95 11.04
C ILE A 22 -6.27 2.65 12.08
N ASN A 23 -7.40 3.33 12.00
CA ASN A 23 -8.40 3.29 13.07
C ASN A 23 -9.42 2.17 12.92
N ASP A 24 -9.78 1.80 11.69
CA ASP A 24 -10.79 0.78 11.47
C ASP A 24 -10.19 -0.59 11.23
N TYR A 25 -8.99 -0.64 10.65
CA TYR A 25 -8.36 -1.91 10.26
C TYR A 25 -7.09 -2.21 11.04
N GLY A 26 -6.66 -1.32 11.91
CA GLY A 26 -5.54 -1.59 12.80
C GLY A 26 -4.17 -1.60 12.14
N ILE A 27 -4.01 -0.91 11.00
CA ILE A 27 -2.69 -0.79 10.37
C ILE A 27 -1.83 0.15 11.22
N ASN A 28 -0.61 -0.27 11.51
CA ASN A 28 0.29 0.53 12.31
C ASN A 28 0.67 1.82 11.58
N PRO A 29 0.62 2.98 12.25
CA PRO A 29 1.01 4.25 11.61
C PRO A 29 2.42 4.23 11.03
N ARG A 30 3.34 3.46 11.63
CA ARG A 30 4.69 3.33 11.08
C ARG A 30 4.65 2.66 9.71
N THR A 31 3.76 1.68 9.54
CA THR A 31 3.58 1.02 8.25
C THR A 31 3.06 2.01 7.21
N ILE A 32 2.11 2.86 7.59
CA ILE A 32 1.62 3.89 6.68
C ILE A 32 2.76 4.82 6.25
N ASN A 33 3.62 5.18 7.19
CA ASN A 33 4.78 6.03 6.86
C ASN A 33 5.71 5.34 5.87
N HIS A 34 5.96 4.04 6.04
CA HIS A 34 6.77 3.29 5.09
C HIS A 34 6.15 3.30 3.70
N LEU A 35 4.83 3.14 3.63
CA LEU A 35 4.13 3.15 2.35
C LEU A 35 4.25 4.51 1.67
N LYS A 36 4.14 5.59 2.44
CA LYS A 36 4.24 6.94 1.88
C LYS A 36 5.63 7.25 1.34
N HIS A 37 6.65 6.57 1.84
CA HIS A 37 8.03 6.81 1.42
C HIS A 37 8.57 5.70 0.54
N ASN A 38 7.70 4.83 0.03
CA ASN A 38 8.07 3.72 -0.86
C ASN A 38 9.13 2.81 -0.26
N LYS A 39 9.04 2.59 1.06
CA LYS A 39 9.93 1.66 1.74
C LYS A 39 9.30 0.29 1.75
N SER A 40 10.15 -0.74 1.92
CA SER A 40 9.65 -2.11 1.88
C SER A 40 8.75 -2.41 3.09
N VAL A 41 7.77 -3.27 2.88
CA VAL A 41 6.92 -3.80 3.94
C VAL A 41 6.89 -5.31 3.76
N THR A 42 6.39 -6.02 4.78
CA THR A 42 6.36 -7.47 4.70
C THR A 42 5.25 -7.95 3.77
N ALA A 43 5.40 -9.18 3.26
CA ALA A 43 4.35 -9.78 2.45
C ALA A 43 3.05 -9.91 3.23
N TYR A 44 3.14 -10.13 4.54
CA TYR A 44 1.95 -10.17 5.39
C TYR A 44 1.18 -8.84 5.34
N THR A 45 1.91 -7.72 5.35
CA THR A 45 1.27 -6.41 5.25
C THR A 45 0.59 -6.24 3.89
N LEU A 46 1.25 -6.70 2.82
CA LEU A 46 0.65 -6.64 1.49
C LEU A 46 -0.62 -7.48 1.43
N GLU A 47 -0.59 -8.69 2.01
CA GLU A 47 -1.77 -9.53 2.06
C GLU A 47 -2.91 -8.84 2.78
N LYS A 48 -2.60 -8.22 3.92
CA LYS A 48 -3.62 -7.54 4.71
C LYS A 48 -4.25 -6.38 3.93
N LEU A 49 -3.43 -5.60 3.25
CA LEU A 49 -3.94 -4.49 2.44
C LEU A 49 -4.82 -4.99 1.30
N CYS A 50 -4.42 -6.07 0.65
CA CYS A 50 -5.22 -6.65 -0.42
C CYS A 50 -6.58 -7.13 0.10
N MET A 51 -6.61 -7.71 1.30
CA MET A 51 -7.86 -8.17 1.88
C MET A 51 -8.76 -7.00 2.27
N ILE A 52 -8.18 -5.94 2.86
CA ILE A 52 -8.96 -4.77 3.26
C ILE A 52 -9.57 -4.10 2.03
N LEU A 53 -8.78 -3.96 0.96
CA LEU A 53 -9.21 -3.25 -0.24
C LEU A 53 -9.92 -4.16 -1.24
N ASN A 54 -9.93 -5.47 -0.97
CA ASN A 54 -10.52 -6.46 -1.86
C ASN A 54 -9.94 -6.32 -3.27
N CYS A 55 -8.62 -6.42 -3.37
CA CYS A 55 -7.91 -6.24 -4.62
C CYS A 55 -6.72 -7.18 -4.69
N ASN A 56 -6.02 -7.16 -5.82
CA ASN A 56 -4.84 -7.99 -6.04
C ASN A 56 -3.58 -7.21 -5.66
N VAL A 57 -2.46 -7.91 -5.55
CA VAL A 57 -1.20 -7.27 -5.13
C VAL A 57 -0.76 -6.19 -6.13
N GLU A 58 -1.04 -6.36 -7.39
CA GLU A 58 -0.67 -5.35 -8.39
C GLU A 58 -1.47 -4.05 -8.24
N ASP A 59 -2.56 -4.09 -7.47
CA ASP A 59 -3.32 -2.88 -7.15
C ASP A 59 -2.78 -2.18 -5.90
N VAL A 60 -1.73 -2.72 -5.30
CA VAL A 60 -1.13 -2.18 -4.08
C VAL A 60 0.31 -1.75 -4.34
N ILE A 61 1.09 -2.56 -5.03
CA ILE A 61 2.52 -2.32 -5.19
C ILE A 61 2.92 -2.54 -6.65
N ALA A 62 3.88 -1.74 -7.10
CA ALA A 62 4.49 -1.90 -8.40
C ALA A 62 5.99 -1.94 -8.22
N ILE A 63 6.66 -2.74 -9.04
CA ILE A 63 8.12 -2.77 -9.08
C ILE A 63 8.53 -2.11 -10.39
N LEU A 64 9.14 -0.94 -10.27
CA LEU A 64 9.53 -0.17 -11.43
C LEU A 64 10.98 -0.46 -11.77
N PRO A 65 11.35 -0.45 -13.05
CA PRO A 65 12.74 -0.68 -13.42
C PRO A 65 13.61 0.50 -12.97
N ASP A 66 14.86 0.18 -12.62
CA ASP A 66 15.81 1.23 -12.33
C ASP A 66 16.20 1.90 -13.64
N THR A 67 16.34 3.22 -13.63
CA THR A 67 16.54 3.95 -14.87
C THR A 67 17.96 4.41 -15.05
N GLU A 68 18.94 3.90 -14.30
CA GLU A 68 20.27 4.28 -14.49
C GLU A 68 20.86 3.68 -15.68
N GLU A 69 21.36 4.15 -16.27
CA GLU A 69 21.87 3.60 -17.27
C GLU A 69 22.29 3.99 -17.88
#